data_f1d827ec758aa3b4fe2b20b700acf576
#
_entry.id   f1d827ec758aa3b4fe2b20b700acf576
#
_cell.length_a   1.000
_cell.length_b   1.000
_cell.length_c   1.000
_cell.angle_alpha   90.00
_cell.angle_beta   90.00
_cell.angle_gamma   90.00
#
_symmetry.space_group_name_H-M   'P 1'
#
loop_
_entity.id
_entity.type
_entity.pdbx_description
1 polymer ?
#
loop_
_entity_poly.entity_id
_entity_poly.type
_entity_poly.pdbx_seq_one_letter_code
_entity_poly.pdbx_strand_id
1 'polypeptide(L)'
;MQIGFIGLGAVVETAYLPALRRLGNVIDRCHGYDLDSSRALPGIQRCNSLSALLAEPLDTLFITTSSLQHLPVLERALASGISRIVVEKPIVANLEQAARLRALLAPPEQAARVLALDHWMARGVALNAPGPRWRAEGEASRLPPPHLSAQDIVWLEGYLQEPSGFNAAGEPVALNFATGELDTRQLRHPDGVILDIGTHVLAMLRETLHASGSDTALSLSLRVAKDRLGHGIAPGDTVTSEGEAHLQGTLGTIPLNIWLNKYAGHAGGQKGMRIGLRDGRILILDRSPEGEVVTLHDGERTQRWTRPGTIYSHCLDEQILGADNLFIRAPDSVAGLTRRRLEEVEWLLRLQQQLRGPH
;
A
#
# COMPACT_ATOMS: atom_id res chain seq x y z
N MET A 1 -14.66 6.29 -19.48
CA MET A 1 -14.00 5.08 -18.94
C MET A 1 -15.02 4.30 -18.12
N GLN A 2 -15.09 2.98 -18.31
CA GLN A 2 -15.94 2.09 -17.52
C GLN A 2 -15.08 1.31 -16.51
N ILE A 3 -15.47 1.34 -15.24
CA ILE A 3 -14.72 0.72 -14.14
C ILE A 3 -15.56 -0.38 -13.51
N GLY A 4 -14.93 -1.52 -13.24
CA GLY A 4 -15.52 -2.63 -12.49
C GLY A 4 -14.90 -2.80 -11.11
N PHE A 5 -15.71 -3.18 -10.12
CA PHE A 5 -15.27 -3.58 -8.78
C PHE A 5 -15.75 -4.97 -8.42
N ILE A 6 -14.84 -5.83 -7.96
CA ILE A 6 -15.17 -7.12 -7.36
C ILE A 6 -14.85 -7.02 -5.86
N GLY A 7 -15.90 -7.04 -5.03
CA GLY A 7 -15.85 -6.70 -3.61
C GLY A 7 -16.24 -5.24 -3.38
N LEU A 8 -17.36 -5.01 -2.72
CA LEU A 8 -17.89 -3.67 -2.42
C LEU A 8 -17.74 -3.36 -0.92
N GLY A 9 -16.57 -3.68 -0.38
CA GLY A 9 -16.23 -3.47 1.02
C GLY A 9 -15.90 -2.01 1.36
N ALA A 10 -15.51 -1.80 2.63
CA ALA A 10 -15.23 -0.48 3.19
C ALA A 10 -14.18 0.32 2.39
N VAL A 11 -13.15 -0.31 1.83
CA VAL A 11 -12.13 0.39 1.04
C VAL A 11 -12.71 1.04 -0.21
N VAL A 12 -13.65 0.38 -0.89
CA VAL A 12 -14.33 0.96 -2.06
C VAL A 12 -15.18 2.14 -1.65
N GLU A 13 -15.98 1.98 -0.60
CA GLU A 13 -16.90 2.99 -0.10
C GLU A 13 -16.17 4.25 0.42
N THR A 14 -15.14 4.06 1.26
CA THR A 14 -14.52 5.16 2.02
C THR A 14 -13.27 5.74 1.38
N ALA A 15 -12.63 5.04 0.46
CA ALA A 15 -11.41 5.50 -0.19
C ALA A 15 -11.54 5.63 -1.72
N TYR A 16 -11.95 4.56 -2.41
CA TYR A 16 -12.00 4.60 -3.88
C TYR A 16 -13.09 5.51 -4.42
N LEU A 17 -14.34 5.35 -4.01
CA LEU A 17 -15.43 6.19 -4.53
C LEU A 17 -15.23 7.68 -4.28
N PRO A 18 -14.80 8.15 -3.09
CA PRO A 18 -14.45 9.55 -2.88
C PRO A 18 -13.31 10.04 -3.78
N ALA A 19 -12.29 9.21 -4.03
CA ALA A 19 -11.19 9.55 -4.92
C ALA A 19 -11.64 9.61 -6.38
N LEU A 20 -12.43 8.64 -6.84
CA LEU A 20 -12.98 8.60 -8.20
C LEU A 20 -13.89 9.80 -8.51
N ARG A 21 -14.71 10.23 -7.55
CA ARG A 21 -15.55 11.42 -7.71
C ARG A 21 -14.74 12.70 -7.97
N ARG A 22 -13.49 12.77 -7.46
CA ARG A 22 -12.60 13.91 -7.70
C ARG A 22 -12.00 13.92 -9.11
N LEU A 23 -11.92 12.73 -9.76
CA LEU A 23 -11.47 12.60 -11.14
C LEU A 23 -12.54 13.08 -12.15
N GLY A 24 -13.77 13.35 -11.69
CA GLY A 24 -14.83 13.99 -12.48
C GLY A 24 -15.27 13.18 -13.70
N ASN A 25 -15.40 13.85 -14.85
CA ASN A 25 -15.97 13.28 -16.09
C ASN A 25 -15.09 12.23 -16.79
N VAL A 26 -13.98 11.81 -16.23
CA VAL A 26 -13.13 10.74 -16.79
C VAL A 26 -13.82 9.38 -16.67
N ILE A 27 -14.74 9.24 -15.69
CA ILE A 27 -15.43 7.99 -15.40
C ILE A 27 -16.88 8.10 -15.84
N ASP A 28 -17.26 7.28 -16.84
CA ASP A 28 -18.62 7.25 -17.37
C ASP A 28 -19.54 6.39 -16.52
N ARG A 29 -19.05 5.20 -16.12
CA ARG A 29 -19.84 4.23 -15.35
C ARG A 29 -18.94 3.41 -14.41
N CYS A 30 -19.51 3.11 -13.24
CA CYS A 30 -18.96 2.14 -12.31
C CYS A 30 -19.90 0.93 -12.20
N HIS A 31 -19.36 -0.27 -12.42
CA HIS A 31 -20.06 -1.53 -12.23
C HIS A 31 -19.48 -2.25 -11.01
N GLY A 32 -20.28 -3.06 -10.34
CA GLY A 32 -19.77 -3.77 -9.17
C GLY A 32 -20.46 -5.09 -8.89
N TYR A 33 -19.71 -6.01 -8.30
CA TYR A 33 -20.22 -7.28 -7.81
C TYR A 33 -19.67 -7.57 -6.40
N ASP A 34 -20.53 -8.05 -5.53
CA ASP A 34 -20.18 -8.56 -4.20
C ASP A 34 -20.99 -9.85 -3.94
N LEU A 35 -20.38 -10.79 -3.19
CA LEU A 35 -21.05 -12.03 -2.75
C LEU A 35 -22.23 -11.70 -1.84
N ASP A 36 -22.10 -10.68 -0.99
CA ASP A 36 -23.18 -10.17 -0.17
C ASP A 36 -24.15 -9.37 -1.04
N SER A 37 -25.33 -9.93 -1.28
CA SER A 37 -26.36 -9.30 -2.12
C SER A 37 -26.91 -8.01 -1.53
N SER A 38 -26.76 -7.76 -0.24
CA SER A 38 -27.18 -6.53 0.43
C SER A 38 -26.23 -5.36 0.21
N ARG A 39 -24.99 -5.61 -0.23
CA ARG A 39 -23.98 -4.58 -0.52
C ARG A 39 -24.33 -3.81 -1.78
N ALA A 40 -24.78 -2.57 -1.60
CA ALA A 40 -25.04 -1.62 -2.67
C ALA A 40 -24.39 -0.29 -2.33
N LEU A 41 -23.58 0.25 -3.24
CA LEU A 41 -22.89 1.52 -3.05
C LEU A 41 -23.45 2.57 -4.04
N PRO A 42 -23.75 3.81 -3.58
CA PRO A 42 -24.23 4.87 -4.45
C PRO A 42 -23.21 5.18 -5.56
N GLY A 43 -23.69 5.18 -6.82
CA GLY A 43 -22.85 5.42 -8.00
C GLY A 43 -22.23 4.17 -8.60
N ILE A 44 -22.47 2.99 -8.04
CA ILE A 44 -22.08 1.71 -8.63
C ILE A 44 -23.32 0.96 -9.12
N GLN A 45 -23.33 0.62 -10.40
CA GLN A 45 -24.35 -0.27 -10.98
C GLN A 45 -24.00 -1.71 -10.59
N ARG A 46 -24.86 -2.30 -9.74
CA ARG A 46 -24.63 -3.67 -9.27
C ARG A 46 -24.92 -4.70 -10.37
N CYS A 47 -24.00 -5.64 -10.56
CA CYS A 47 -24.17 -6.84 -11.37
C CYS A 47 -24.65 -8.02 -10.52
N ASN A 48 -25.54 -8.86 -11.08
CA ASN A 48 -26.14 -9.97 -10.37
C ASN A 48 -25.19 -11.18 -10.17
N SER A 49 -24.11 -11.22 -10.93
CA SER A 49 -23.08 -12.27 -10.84
C SER A 49 -21.71 -11.75 -11.23
N LEU A 50 -20.66 -12.44 -10.80
CA LEU A 50 -19.31 -12.16 -11.24
C LEU A 50 -19.17 -12.31 -12.77
N SER A 51 -19.82 -13.31 -13.36
CA SER A 51 -19.80 -13.50 -14.82
C SER A 51 -20.48 -12.36 -15.56
N ALA A 52 -21.56 -11.79 -15.01
CA ALA A 52 -22.21 -10.63 -15.60
C ALA A 52 -21.31 -9.39 -15.54
N LEU A 53 -20.61 -9.17 -14.42
CA LEU A 53 -19.64 -8.07 -14.31
C LEU A 53 -18.48 -8.23 -15.30
N LEU A 54 -17.92 -9.45 -15.42
CA LEU A 54 -16.81 -9.73 -16.31
C LEU A 54 -17.17 -9.69 -17.82
N ALA A 55 -18.47 -9.69 -18.13
CA ALA A 55 -18.99 -9.51 -19.49
C ALA A 55 -19.21 -8.04 -19.88
N GLU A 56 -19.17 -7.12 -18.90
CA GLU A 56 -19.26 -5.68 -19.20
C GLU A 56 -18.00 -5.18 -19.92
N PRO A 57 -18.11 -4.16 -20.80
CA PRO A 57 -16.96 -3.59 -21.52
C PRO A 57 -16.10 -2.71 -20.60
N LEU A 58 -15.42 -3.32 -19.66
CA LEU A 58 -14.62 -2.62 -18.65
C LEU A 58 -13.26 -2.19 -19.19
N ASP A 59 -12.90 -0.92 -18.98
CA ASP A 59 -11.56 -0.41 -19.23
C ASP A 59 -10.58 -0.81 -18.10
N THR A 60 -11.07 -0.85 -16.87
CA THR A 60 -10.28 -1.22 -15.69
C THR A 60 -11.15 -1.98 -14.68
N LEU A 61 -10.61 -3.08 -14.18
CA LEU A 61 -11.23 -3.90 -13.14
C LEU A 61 -10.42 -3.83 -11.85
N PHE A 62 -11.06 -3.50 -10.74
CA PHE A 62 -10.48 -3.54 -9.40
C PHE A 62 -10.95 -4.79 -8.67
N ILE A 63 -10.01 -5.55 -8.10
CA ILE A 63 -10.25 -6.70 -7.22
C ILE A 63 -9.97 -6.22 -5.80
N THR A 64 -11.03 -6.03 -5.01
CA THR A 64 -11.05 -5.44 -3.67
C THR A 64 -11.73 -6.37 -2.64
N THR A 65 -11.69 -7.67 -2.92
CA THR A 65 -12.17 -8.73 -2.03
C THR A 65 -11.24 -8.93 -0.83
N SER A 66 -11.49 -9.93 0.02
CA SER A 66 -10.49 -10.37 0.99
C SER A 66 -9.27 -10.98 0.29
N SER A 67 -8.10 -10.88 0.90
CA SER A 67 -6.82 -11.34 0.31
C SER A 67 -6.82 -12.82 -0.12
N LEU A 68 -7.52 -13.68 0.63
CA LEU A 68 -7.69 -15.10 0.26
C LEU A 68 -8.40 -15.31 -1.08
N GLN A 69 -9.25 -14.35 -1.48
CA GLN A 69 -10.03 -14.42 -2.72
C GLN A 69 -9.36 -13.70 -3.89
N HIS A 70 -8.27 -12.96 -3.68
CA HIS A 70 -7.62 -12.21 -4.74
C HIS A 70 -7.20 -13.13 -5.90
N LEU A 71 -6.46 -14.19 -5.62
CA LEU A 71 -5.97 -15.08 -6.67
C LEU A 71 -7.09 -15.83 -7.44
N PRO A 72 -8.07 -16.49 -6.77
CA PRO A 72 -9.18 -17.14 -7.49
C PRO A 72 -9.99 -16.18 -8.37
N VAL A 73 -10.20 -14.96 -7.90
CA VAL A 73 -10.92 -13.92 -8.66
C VAL A 73 -10.08 -13.42 -9.82
N LEU A 74 -8.77 -13.20 -9.61
CA LEU A 74 -7.84 -12.77 -10.63
C LEU A 74 -7.75 -13.77 -11.80
N GLU A 75 -7.72 -15.07 -11.52
CA GLU A 75 -7.72 -16.12 -12.54
C GLU A 75 -8.94 -16.01 -13.48
N ARG A 76 -10.12 -15.78 -12.90
CA ARG A 76 -11.34 -15.56 -13.67
C ARG A 76 -11.32 -14.25 -14.46
N ALA A 77 -10.79 -13.18 -13.88
CA ALA A 77 -10.65 -11.90 -14.56
C ALA A 77 -9.67 -11.98 -15.74
N LEU A 78 -8.56 -12.69 -15.60
CA LEU A 78 -7.61 -12.90 -16.70
C LEU A 78 -8.24 -13.71 -17.85
N ALA A 79 -9.08 -14.70 -17.55
CA ALA A 79 -9.78 -15.50 -18.56
C ALA A 79 -10.85 -14.70 -19.32
N SER A 80 -11.37 -13.60 -18.78
CA SER A 80 -12.40 -12.77 -19.42
C SER A 80 -11.86 -11.79 -20.47
N GLY A 81 -10.53 -11.65 -20.62
CA GLY A 81 -9.92 -10.77 -21.61
C GLY A 81 -9.79 -9.30 -21.19
N ILE A 82 -10.17 -8.91 -19.96
CA ILE A 82 -10.02 -7.54 -19.46
C ILE A 82 -8.54 -7.14 -19.45
N SER A 83 -8.20 -6.01 -20.05
CA SER A 83 -6.82 -5.59 -20.30
C SER A 83 -6.13 -4.94 -19.11
N ARG A 84 -6.88 -4.36 -18.16
CA ARG A 84 -6.35 -3.67 -16.99
C ARG A 84 -7.01 -4.19 -15.74
N ILE A 85 -6.27 -4.94 -14.94
CA ILE A 85 -6.73 -5.55 -13.69
C ILE A 85 -5.87 -5.03 -12.56
N VAL A 86 -6.49 -4.42 -11.56
CA VAL A 86 -5.85 -3.87 -10.38
C VAL A 86 -6.26 -4.70 -9.18
N VAL A 87 -5.30 -5.25 -8.46
CA VAL A 87 -5.53 -6.13 -7.31
C VAL A 87 -5.06 -5.44 -6.03
N GLU A 88 -5.95 -5.31 -5.05
CA GLU A 88 -5.64 -4.73 -3.73
C GLU A 88 -4.59 -5.54 -2.96
N LYS A 89 -3.97 -4.83 -2.01
CA LYS A 89 -3.00 -5.42 -1.07
C LYS A 89 -3.70 -6.29 0.00
N PRO A 90 -2.99 -7.30 0.49
CA PRO A 90 -1.85 -7.96 -0.13
C PRO A 90 -2.30 -8.74 -1.37
N ILE A 91 -1.51 -8.74 -2.43
CA ILE A 91 -1.90 -9.38 -3.70
C ILE A 91 -2.20 -10.87 -3.56
N VAL A 92 -1.60 -11.52 -2.57
CA VAL A 92 -1.84 -12.92 -2.17
C VAL A 92 -1.84 -13.05 -0.65
N ALA A 93 -2.52 -14.06 -0.12
CA ALA A 93 -2.68 -14.28 1.31
C ALA A 93 -1.65 -15.25 1.93
N ASN A 94 -0.98 -16.08 1.12
CA ASN A 94 -0.03 -17.09 1.59
C ASN A 94 1.00 -17.43 0.51
N LEU A 95 2.04 -18.19 0.88
CA LEU A 95 3.15 -18.54 -0.02
C LEU A 95 2.75 -19.51 -1.14
N GLU A 96 1.74 -20.35 -0.94
CA GLU A 96 1.21 -21.22 -1.99
C GLU A 96 0.58 -20.38 -3.11
N GLN A 97 -0.27 -19.43 -2.73
CA GLN A 97 -0.86 -18.48 -3.67
C GLN A 97 0.22 -17.62 -4.36
N ALA A 98 1.29 -17.26 -3.65
CA ALA A 98 2.41 -16.52 -4.26
C ALA A 98 3.10 -17.32 -5.36
N ALA A 99 3.40 -18.59 -5.11
CA ALA A 99 3.99 -19.48 -6.12
C ALA A 99 3.06 -19.66 -7.34
N ARG A 100 1.75 -19.84 -7.11
CA ARG A 100 0.75 -19.97 -8.16
C ARG A 100 0.61 -18.68 -8.97
N LEU A 101 0.60 -17.52 -8.31
CA LEU A 101 0.56 -16.23 -8.99
C LEU A 101 1.80 -15.99 -9.87
N ARG A 102 3.00 -16.37 -9.41
CA ARG A 102 4.22 -16.29 -10.23
C ARG A 102 4.08 -17.10 -11.52
N ALA A 103 3.55 -18.32 -11.43
CA ALA A 103 3.30 -19.15 -12.62
C ALA A 103 2.24 -18.55 -13.54
N LEU A 104 1.17 -17.99 -12.98
CA LEU A 104 0.08 -17.34 -13.73
C LEU A 104 0.56 -16.11 -14.50
N LEU A 105 1.46 -15.32 -13.90
CA LEU A 105 2.02 -14.10 -14.48
C LEU A 105 3.37 -14.32 -15.19
N ALA A 106 3.80 -15.57 -15.40
CA ALA A 106 5.02 -15.86 -16.17
C ALA A 106 4.93 -15.40 -17.63
N PRO A 107 3.79 -15.54 -18.34
CA PRO A 107 3.63 -14.97 -19.68
C PRO A 107 3.62 -13.43 -19.61
N PRO A 108 4.47 -12.72 -20.39
CA PRO A 108 4.58 -11.25 -20.35
C PRO A 108 3.25 -10.52 -20.60
N GLU A 109 2.42 -11.06 -21.50
CA GLU A 109 1.11 -10.52 -21.84
C GLU A 109 0.12 -10.58 -20.67
N GLN A 110 0.23 -11.58 -19.79
CA GLN A 110 -0.56 -11.66 -18.56
C GLN A 110 -0.02 -10.68 -17.50
N ALA A 111 1.30 -10.65 -17.34
CA ALA A 111 1.95 -9.77 -16.38
C ALA A 111 1.68 -8.28 -16.66
N ALA A 112 1.62 -7.88 -17.94
CA ALA A 112 1.34 -6.50 -18.34
C ALA A 112 -0.10 -6.05 -18.03
N ARG A 113 -1.03 -6.97 -17.78
CA ARG A 113 -2.44 -6.70 -17.49
C ARG A 113 -2.74 -6.54 -16.00
N VAL A 114 -1.84 -6.98 -15.12
CA VAL A 114 -2.09 -7.08 -13.67
C VAL A 114 -1.22 -6.12 -12.89
N LEU A 115 -1.84 -5.17 -12.25
CA LEU A 115 -1.22 -4.22 -11.33
C LEU A 115 -1.52 -4.62 -9.87
N ALA A 116 -0.50 -5.05 -9.14
CA ALA A 116 -0.60 -5.20 -7.70
C ALA A 116 -0.59 -3.81 -7.05
N LEU A 117 -1.72 -3.41 -6.51
CA LEU A 117 -1.90 -2.09 -5.93
C LEU A 117 -1.48 -2.08 -4.47
N ASP A 118 -0.66 -1.11 -4.14
CA ASP A 118 -0.60 -0.53 -2.81
C ASP A 118 -0.58 0.99 -2.98
N HIS A 119 -1.57 1.69 -2.46
CA HIS A 119 -1.70 3.14 -2.67
C HIS A 119 -0.51 3.95 -2.12
N TRP A 120 0.29 3.40 -1.19
CA TRP A 120 1.51 4.06 -0.70
C TRP A 120 2.64 4.10 -1.74
N MET A 121 2.55 3.32 -2.82
CA MET A 121 3.49 3.45 -3.94
C MET A 121 3.47 4.85 -4.57
N ALA A 122 2.30 5.52 -4.59
CA ALA A 122 2.18 6.90 -5.08
C ALA A 122 2.97 7.90 -4.22
N ARG A 123 3.09 7.64 -2.92
CA ARG A 123 3.92 8.41 -1.99
C ARG A 123 5.39 8.22 -2.31
N GLY A 124 5.82 6.99 -2.57
CA GLY A 124 7.21 6.66 -2.88
C GLY A 124 7.73 7.39 -4.13
N VAL A 125 6.94 7.46 -5.19
CA VAL A 125 7.37 8.13 -6.44
C VAL A 125 7.17 9.64 -6.44
N ALA A 126 6.43 10.20 -5.48
CA ALA A 126 6.03 11.61 -5.49
C ALA A 126 7.20 12.60 -5.44
N LEU A 127 8.30 12.22 -4.78
CA LEU A 127 9.50 13.07 -4.67
C LEU A 127 10.21 13.27 -6.00
N ASN A 128 10.26 12.24 -6.83
CA ASN A 128 10.95 12.24 -8.12
C ASN A 128 9.99 12.43 -9.31
N ALA A 129 8.69 12.60 -9.05
CA ALA A 129 7.72 12.80 -10.11
C ALA A 129 7.86 14.19 -10.76
N PRO A 130 7.76 14.30 -12.10
CA PRO A 130 7.86 15.59 -12.79
C PRO A 130 6.66 16.50 -12.47
N GLY A 131 6.90 17.79 -12.50
CA GLY A 131 5.87 18.83 -12.38
C GLY A 131 5.71 19.44 -10.98
N PRO A 132 5.00 20.57 -10.87
CA PRO A 132 4.85 21.35 -9.65
C PRO A 132 3.78 20.74 -8.73
N ARG A 133 4.09 19.58 -8.13
CA ARG A 133 3.16 18.84 -7.26
C ARG A 133 3.22 19.30 -5.80
N TRP A 134 4.36 19.90 -5.43
CA TRP A 134 4.64 20.34 -4.08
C TRP A 134 4.50 21.85 -3.94
N ARG A 135 3.86 22.30 -2.89
CA ARG A 135 3.74 23.71 -2.52
C ARG A 135 4.71 24.00 -1.39
N ALA A 136 5.61 24.96 -1.61
CA ALA A 136 6.54 25.41 -0.58
C ALA A 136 5.80 26.12 0.56
N GLU A 137 6.21 25.86 1.79
CA GLU A 137 5.74 26.57 2.97
C GLU A 137 6.83 27.57 3.42
N GLY A 138 6.50 28.87 3.32
CA GLY A 138 7.41 29.95 3.69
C GLY A 138 8.50 30.25 2.66
N GLU A 139 9.31 31.28 2.94
CA GLU A 139 10.35 31.75 2.02
C GLU A 139 11.54 30.79 1.89
N ALA A 140 11.83 30.01 2.93
CA ALA A 140 12.94 29.07 2.95
C ALA A 140 12.76 27.91 1.95
N SER A 141 11.53 27.62 1.52
CA SER A 141 11.19 26.49 0.65
C SER A 141 10.82 26.93 -0.78
N ARG A 142 11.43 27.97 -1.31
CA ARG A 142 11.10 28.51 -2.66
C ARG A 142 11.36 27.54 -3.80
N LEU A 143 12.31 26.62 -3.62
CA LEU A 143 12.62 25.57 -4.59
C LEU A 143 11.75 24.33 -4.33
N PRO A 144 11.50 23.47 -5.33
CA PRO A 144 10.85 22.18 -5.10
C PRO A 144 11.66 21.32 -4.12
N PRO A 145 11.06 20.27 -3.53
CA PRO A 145 11.80 19.29 -2.76
C PRO A 145 12.99 18.76 -3.58
N PRO A 146 14.11 18.41 -2.92
CA PRO A 146 15.27 17.90 -3.63
C PRO A 146 14.94 16.63 -4.40
N HIS A 147 15.37 16.56 -5.65
CA HIS A 147 15.34 15.30 -6.40
C HIS A 147 16.31 14.32 -5.76
N LEU A 148 15.82 13.11 -5.48
CA LEU A 148 16.63 12.06 -4.86
C LEU A 148 17.36 11.24 -5.92
N SER A 149 18.67 11.16 -5.79
CA SER A 149 19.49 10.20 -6.49
C SER A 149 19.84 9.04 -5.55
N ALA A 150 19.87 7.83 -6.07
CA ALA A 150 20.20 6.64 -5.30
C ALA A 150 21.53 6.76 -4.53
N GLN A 151 22.54 7.37 -5.16
CA GLN A 151 23.88 7.55 -4.57
C GLN A 151 23.90 8.55 -3.40
N ASP A 152 22.86 9.36 -3.24
CA ASP A 152 22.77 10.32 -2.14
C ASP A 152 22.13 9.70 -0.89
N ILE A 153 21.46 8.56 -1.02
CA ILE A 153 20.75 7.89 0.07
C ILE A 153 21.71 6.97 0.80
N VAL A 154 21.83 7.14 2.13
CA VAL A 154 22.71 6.33 2.98
C VAL A 154 21.98 5.41 3.92
N TRP A 155 20.73 5.73 4.30
CA TRP A 155 19.84 4.85 5.06
C TRP A 155 18.37 5.23 4.84
N LEU A 156 17.50 4.27 5.12
CA LEU A 156 16.04 4.43 5.04
C LEU A 156 15.39 3.95 6.35
N GLU A 157 14.39 4.69 6.78
CA GLU A 157 13.47 4.27 7.83
C GLU A 157 12.04 4.46 7.36
N GLY A 158 11.24 3.39 7.42
CA GLY A 158 9.82 3.45 7.14
C GLY A 158 9.01 3.21 8.40
N TYR A 159 7.87 3.88 8.54
CA TYR A 159 7.04 3.71 9.71
C TYR A 159 5.56 3.83 9.39
N LEU A 160 4.78 2.99 10.05
CA LEU A 160 3.34 3.11 10.12
C LEU A 160 2.90 2.80 11.55
N GLN A 161 2.53 3.84 12.29
CA GLN A 161 2.08 3.78 13.66
C GLN A 161 0.65 4.32 13.71
N GLU A 162 -0.33 3.43 13.87
CA GLU A 162 -1.73 3.81 13.91
C GLU A 162 -2.15 4.24 15.31
N PRO A 163 -2.99 5.28 15.43
CA PRO A 163 -3.60 5.60 16.71
C PRO A 163 -4.50 4.46 17.15
N SER A 164 -4.65 4.28 18.44
CA SER A 164 -5.55 3.29 19.03
C SER A 164 -6.32 3.90 20.20
N GLY A 165 -7.50 3.36 20.46
CA GLY A 165 -8.26 3.62 21.68
C GLY A 165 -7.96 2.58 22.76
N PHE A 166 -8.80 2.59 23.79
CA PHE A 166 -8.75 1.63 24.90
C PHE A 166 -10.15 1.09 25.19
N ASN A 167 -10.24 -0.17 25.55
CA ASN A 167 -11.47 -0.76 26.04
C ASN A 167 -11.71 -0.42 27.53
N ALA A 168 -12.81 -0.90 28.10
CA ALA A 168 -13.15 -0.65 29.49
C ALA A 168 -12.13 -1.23 30.49
N ALA A 169 -11.34 -2.22 30.09
CA ALA A 169 -10.25 -2.80 30.88
C ALA A 169 -8.92 -2.04 30.75
N GLY A 170 -8.89 -0.96 29.96
CA GLY A 170 -7.67 -0.18 29.68
C GLY A 170 -6.72 -0.85 28.67
N GLU A 171 -7.17 -1.89 27.96
CA GLU A 171 -6.36 -2.55 26.95
C GLU A 171 -6.45 -1.83 25.60
N PRO A 172 -5.36 -1.76 24.82
CA PRO A 172 -5.37 -1.13 23.50
C PRO A 172 -6.33 -1.81 22.52
N VAL A 173 -7.09 -1.02 21.77
CA VAL A 173 -8.00 -1.47 20.72
C VAL A 173 -7.75 -0.66 19.46
N ALA A 174 -7.58 -1.32 18.34
CA ALA A 174 -7.41 -0.66 17.05
C ALA A 174 -8.62 0.22 16.71
N LEU A 175 -8.41 1.23 15.88
CA LEU A 175 -9.49 2.03 15.33
C LEU A 175 -9.87 1.49 13.93
N ASN A 176 -11.16 1.45 13.66
CA ASN A 176 -11.65 1.19 12.33
C ASN A 176 -11.24 2.35 11.40
N PHE A 177 -10.52 2.05 10.33
CA PHE A 177 -9.99 3.08 9.43
C PHE A 177 -11.08 3.89 8.72
N ALA A 178 -12.27 3.31 8.55
CA ALA A 178 -13.40 3.94 7.87
C ALA A 178 -14.21 4.86 8.77
N THR A 179 -14.43 4.47 10.04
CA THR A 179 -15.29 5.21 10.99
C THR A 179 -14.52 5.94 12.07
N GLY A 180 -13.26 5.56 12.33
CA GLY A 180 -12.48 6.06 13.46
C GLY A 180 -12.94 5.54 14.83
N GLU A 181 -13.95 4.67 14.88
CA GLU A 181 -14.45 4.04 16.09
C GLU A 181 -13.59 2.85 16.52
N LEU A 182 -13.76 2.37 17.73
CA LEU A 182 -13.06 1.19 18.24
C LEU A 182 -13.41 -0.03 17.38
N ASP A 183 -12.41 -0.70 16.87
CA ASP A 183 -12.56 -1.95 16.14
C ASP A 183 -12.60 -3.12 17.11
N THR A 184 -13.80 -3.62 17.36
CA THR A 184 -14.03 -4.74 18.31
C THR A 184 -13.65 -6.11 17.75
N ARG A 185 -13.23 -6.19 16.47
CA ARG A 185 -12.75 -7.45 15.89
C ARG A 185 -11.46 -7.89 16.58
N GLN A 186 -11.40 -9.16 16.93
CA GLN A 186 -10.15 -9.76 17.39
C GLN A 186 -9.32 -10.16 16.18
N LEU A 187 -8.25 -9.40 15.94
CA LEU A 187 -7.27 -9.79 14.92
C LEU A 187 -6.56 -11.08 15.37
N ARG A 188 -6.41 -11.99 14.42
CA ARG A 188 -5.71 -13.26 14.60
C ARG A 188 -4.68 -13.41 13.48
N HIS A 189 -3.68 -14.25 13.70
CA HIS A 189 -2.79 -14.61 12.63
C HIS A 189 -3.59 -15.19 11.44
N PRO A 190 -3.31 -14.81 10.16
CA PRO A 190 -2.19 -13.98 9.67
C PRO A 190 -2.44 -12.46 9.62
N ASP A 191 -3.55 -11.95 10.15
CA ASP A 191 -3.96 -10.53 10.02
C ASP A 191 -3.15 -9.58 10.94
N GLY A 192 -1.89 -9.89 11.23
CA GLY A 192 -0.99 -9.05 12.02
C GLY A 192 -0.37 -7.89 11.22
N VAL A 193 0.28 -6.97 11.96
CA VAL A 193 0.87 -5.75 11.38
C VAL A 193 1.94 -6.03 10.32
N ILE A 194 2.64 -7.18 10.43
CA ILE A 194 3.71 -7.54 9.50
C ILE A 194 3.14 -7.59 8.08
N LEU A 195 2.06 -8.31 7.85
CA LEU A 195 1.46 -8.43 6.51
C LEU A 195 0.53 -7.26 6.21
N ASP A 196 -0.36 -6.87 7.13
CA ASP A 196 -1.42 -5.91 6.85
C ASP A 196 -0.91 -4.51 6.54
N ILE A 197 -0.01 -3.97 7.38
CA ILE A 197 0.53 -2.61 7.21
C ILE A 197 1.99 -2.56 6.75
N GLY A 198 2.72 -3.66 6.87
CA GLY A 198 4.09 -3.76 6.36
C GLY A 198 4.17 -3.65 4.84
N THR A 199 3.16 -4.14 4.11
CA THR A 199 3.04 -3.96 2.66
C THR A 199 3.07 -2.49 2.25
N HIS A 200 2.34 -1.62 2.96
CA HIS A 200 2.31 -0.18 2.69
C HIS A 200 3.69 0.46 2.81
N VAL A 201 4.38 0.18 3.91
CA VAL A 201 5.70 0.76 4.16
C VAL A 201 6.72 0.29 3.12
N LEU A 202 6.73 -1.01 2.79
CA LEU A 202 7.61 -1.56 1.76
C LEU A 202 7.31 -0.99 0.38
N ALA A 203 6.03 -0.86 0.02
CA ALA A 203 5.61 -0.26 -1.24
C ALA A 203 6.16 1.17 -1.40
N MET A 204 6.05 1.98 -0.37
CA MET A 204 6.57 3.35 -0.36
C MET A 204 8.08 3.39 -0.50
N LEU A 205 8.81 2.68 0.36
CA LEU A 205 10.28 2.71 0.39
C LEU A 205 10.87 2.17 -0.91
N ARG A 206 10.34 1.07 -1.41
CA ARG A 206 10.84 0.40 -2.60
C ARG A 206 10.60 1.22 -3.87
N GLU A 207 9.44 1.86 -3.99
CA GLU A 207 9.17 2.76 -5.13
C GLU A 207 9.97 4.07 -5.03
N THR A 208 10.29 4.56 -3.83
CA THR A 208 11.20 5.69 -3.65
C THR A 208 12.58 5.39 -4.25
N LEU A 209 13.16 4.23 -3.91
CA LEU A 209 14.46 3.83 -4.45
C LEU A 209 14.40 3.52 -5.94
N HIS A 210 13.37 2.82 -6.39
CA HIS A 210 13.18 2.55 -7.82
C HIS A 210 13.12 3.84 -8.64
N ALA A 211 12.35 4.84 -8.15
CA ALA A 211 12.25 6.16 -8.79
C ALA A 211 13.56 6.96 -8.75
N SER A 212 14.46 6.68 -7.80
CA SER A 212 15.79 7.28 -7.73
C SER A 212 16.86 6.54 -8.54
N GLY A 213 16.48 5.48 -9.27
CA GLY A 213 17.39 4.71 -10.13
C GLY A 213 18.24 3.67 -9.39
N SER A 214 17.84 3.24 -8.18
CA SER A 214 18.58 2.25 -7.38
C SER A 214 18.10 0.83 -7.64
N ASP A 215 19.00 -0.13 -7.36
CA ASP A 215 18.61 -1.52 -7.11
C ASP A 215 17.67 -1.59 -5.91
N THR A 216 16.64 -2.43 -6.04
CA THR A 216 15.60 -2.60 -5.04
C THR A 216 15.51 -4.04 -4.52
N ALA A 217 16.60 -4.82 -4.63
CA ALA A 217 16.68 -6.14 -4.02
C ALA A 217 16.43 -6.03 -2.51
N LEU A 218 15.50 -6.84 -2.00
CA LEU A 218 15.03 -6.76 -0.62
C LEU A 218 15.63 -7.87 0.23
N SER A 219 16.16 -7.52 1.39
CA SER A 219 16.52 -8.46 2.45
C SER A 219 15.96 -7.96 3.78
N LEU A 220 15.27 -8.81 4.53
CA LEU A 220 14.62 -8.46 5.79
C LEU A 220 14.84 -9.50 6.86
N SER A 221 14.93 -9.04 8.10
CA SER A 221 14.89 -9.85 9.32
C SER A 221 13.92 -9.24 10.33
N LEU A 222 13.24 -10.07 11.10
CA LEU A 222 12.38 -9.66 12.20
C LEU A 222 13.23 -9.44 13.45
N ARG A 223 13.14 -8.27 14.07
CA ARG A 223 13.84 -7.93 15.32
C ARG A 223 12.92 -8.02 16.52
N VAL A 224 11.70 -7.55 16.38
CA VAL A 224 10.69 -7.52 17.43
C VAL A 224 9.35 -7.90 16.82
N ALA A 225 8.59 -8.74 17.52
CA ALA A 225 7.16 -8.94 17.28
C ALA A 225 6.45 -9.08 18.62
N LYS A 226 5.44 -8.26 18.84
CA LYS A 226 4.61 -8.26 20.05
C LYS A 226 3.13 -8.29 19.69
N ASP A 227 2.33 -8.84 20.58
CA ASP A 227 0.88 -8.76 20.49
C ASP A 227 0.34 -7.34 20.77
N ARG A 228 -0.98 -7.16 20.78
CA ARG A 228 -1.63 -5.88 21.07
C ARG A 228 -1.38 -5.36 22.51
N LEU A 229 -1.02 -6.26 23.44
CA LEU A 229 -0.75 -5.93 24.85
C LEU A 229 0.75 -5.66 25.10
N GLY A 230 1.60 -5.79 24.09
CA GLY A 230 3.02 -5.60 24.19
C GLY A 230 3.80 -6.84 24.62
N HIS A 231 3.17 -8.03 24.72
CA HIS A 231 3.85 -9.27 25.02
C HIS A 231 4.52 -9.83 23.76
N GLY A 232 5.71 -10.41 23.91
CA GLY A 232 6.39 -11.10 22.82
C GLY A 232 5.59 -12.32 22.34
N ILE A 233 5.54 -12.52 21.02
CA ILE A 233 4.89 -13.68 20.43
C ILE A 233 5.82 -14.89 20.56
N ALA A 234 5.31 -15.95 21.19
CA ALA A 234 6.08 -17.15 21.40
C ALA A 234 6.22 -17.98 20.11
N PRO A 235 7.36 -18.69 19.92
CA PRO A 235 7.47 -19.70 18.88
C PRO A 235 6.33 -20.75 19.01
N GLY A 236 5.74 -21.14 17.88
CA GLY A 236 4.60 -22.08 17.86
C GLY A 236 3.23 -21.45 18.09
N ASP A 237 3.14 -20.19 18.45
CA ASP A 237 1.85 -19.47 18.52
C ASP A 237 1.32 -19.14 17.13
N THR A 238 0.34 -19.90 16.66
CA THR A 238 -0.29 -19.74 15.34
C THR A 238 -1.62 -18.98 15.40
N VAL A 239 -1.98 -18.40 16.54
CA VAL A 239 -3.27 -17.73 16.76
C VAL A 239 -3.10 -16.23 16.98
N THR A 240 -2.14 -15.84 17.79
CA THR A 240 -1.93 -14.43 18.17
C THR A 240 -1.39 -13.62 17.00
N SER A 241 -2.06 -12.53 16.64
CA SER A 241 -1.56 -11.59 15.62
C SER A 241 -0.53 -10.62 16.20
N GLU A 242 0.40 -10.18 15.36
CA GLU A 242 1.34 -9.11 15.72
C GLU A 242 0.58 -7.77 15.81
N GLY A 243 0.71 -7.07 16.92
CA GLY A 243 0.24 -5.68 17.12
C GLY A 243 1.33 -4.67 16.88
N GLU A 244 2.59 -5.06 17.12
CA GLU A 244 3.82 -4.27 16.91
C GLU A 244 4.89 -5.16 16.28
N ALA A 245 5.65 -4.60 15.32
CA ALA A 245 6.82 -5.27 14.75
C ALA A 245 7.91 -4.25 14.36
N HIS A 246 9.18 -4.69 14.52
CA HIS A 246 10.35 -4.01 13.98
C HIS A 246 11.07 -4.93 13.02
N LEU A 247 11.20 -4.50 11.77
CA LEU A 247 11.95 -5.20 10.73
C LEU A 247 13.23 -4.43 10.41
N GLN A 248 14.30 -5.15 10.13
CA GLN A 248 15.57 -4.57 9.74
C GLN A 248 16.15 -5.32 8.55
N GLY A 249 16.85 -4.60 7.67
CA GLY A 249 17.45 -5.23 6.50
C GLY A 249 18.11 -4.24 5.56
N THR A 250 17.99 -4.53 4.26
CA THR A 250 18.53 -3.68 3.19
C THR A 250 17.58 -3.63 2.01
N LEU A 251 17.62 -2.50 1.30
CA LEU A 251 17.11 -2.35 -0.08
C LEU A 251 18.31 -2.07 -0.99
N GLY A 252 18.64 -3.03 -1.86
CA GLY A 252 19.97 -3.06 -2.49
C GLY A 252 21.04 -3.09 -1.40
N THR A 253 21.93 -2.10 -1.40
CA THR A 253 22.98 -1.93 -0.38
C THR A 253 22.61 -0.96 0.74
N ILE A 254 21.44 -0.33 0.68
CA ILE A 254 21.03 0.73 1.61
C ILE A 254 20.40 0.11 2.85
N PRO A 255 20.92 0.39 4.07
CA PRO A 255 20.34 -0.05 5.33
C PRO A 255 18.89 0.41 5.50
N LEU A 256 18.05 -0.48 6.03
CA LEU A 256 16.62 -0.29 6.18
C LEU A 256 16.13 -0.65 7.57
N ASN A 257 15.32 0.21 8.17
CA ASN A 257 14.52 -0.08 9.37
C ASN A 257 13.03 0.18 9.08
N ILE A 258 12.15 -0.68 9.60
CA ILE A 258 10.70 -0.55 9.47
C ILE A 258 10.03 -0.73 10.83
N TRP A 259 9.21 0.25 11.20
CA TRP A 259 8.46 0.28 12.46
C TRP A 259 6.97 0.20 12.18
N LEU A 260 6.33 -0.85 12.67
CA LEU A 260 4.91 -1.14 12.48
C LEU A 260 4.22 -1.24 13.83
N ASN A 261 3.14 -0.50 14.04
CA ASN A 261 2.34 -0.59 15.26
C ASN A 261 0.89 -0.15 15.00
N LYS A 262 -0.08 -1.03 15.29
CA LYS A 262 -1.52 -0.72 15.23
C LYS A 262 -2.10 -0.18 16.54
N TYR A 263 -1.30 -0.18 17.60
CA TYR A 263 -1.74 0.13 18.97
C TYR A 263 -0.87 1.21 19.62
N ALA A 264 -0.49 2.23 18.83
CA ALA A 264 0.41 3.29 19.30
C ALA A 264 -0.27 4.34 20.19
N GLY A 265 -1.53 4.16 20.56
CA GLY A 265 -2.28 5.08 21.42
C GLY A 265 -2.35 6.48 20.83
N HIS A 266 -2.32 7.50 21.68
CA HIS A 266 -2.33 8.91 21.27
C HIS A 266 -1.05 9.36 20.54
N ALA A 267 0.06 8.63 20.69
CA ALA A 267 1.30 8.87 19.96
C ALA A 267 1.26 8.36 18.49
N GLY A 268 0.21 7.63 18.13
CA GLY A 268 -0.02 7.15 16.76
C GLY A 268 -0.30 8.28 15.77
N GLY A 269 -0.43 7.90 14.51
CA GLY A 269 -0.72 8.81 13.39
C GLY A 269 0.48 9.10 12.50
N GLN A 270 1.69 8.66 12.89
CA GLN A 270 2.88 8.77 12.05
C GLN A 270 2.84 7.72 10.94
N LYS A 271 2.91 8.16 9.69
CA LYS A 271 2.72 7.29 8.50
C LYS A 271 3.62 7.76 7.36
N GLY A 272 4.87 7.32 7.35
CA GLY A 272 5.81 7.85 6.37
C GLY A 272 7.18 7.18 6.38
N MET A 273 8.19 7.95 5.96
CA MET A 273 9.58 7.54 5.92
C MET A 273 10.53 8.67 6.27
N ARG A 274 11.73 8.28 6.71
CA ARG A 274 12.90 9.17 6.84
C ARG A 274 14.00 8.64 5.94
N ILE A 275 14.68 9.54 5.27
CA ILE A 275 15.77 9.27 4.34
C ILE A 275 16.99 10.04 4.80
N GLY A 276 18.03 9.34 5.20
CA GLY A 276 19.32 9.95 5.49
C GLY A 276 20.10 10.16 4.20
N LEU A 277 20.60 11.38 4.02
CA LEU A 277 21.38 11.79 2.84
C LEU A 277 22.86 11.81 3.17
N ARG A 278 23.70 11.61 2.16
CA ARG A 278 25.17 11.54 2.26
C ARG A 278 25.80 12.83 2.80
N ASP A 279 25.17 13.96 2.57
CA ASP A 279 25.60 15.27 3.07
C ASP A 279 25.15 15.56 4.51
N GLY A 280 24.55 14.60 5.18
CA GLY A 280 24.06 14.69 6.56
C GLY A 280 22.64 15.24 6.73
N ARG A 281 22.00 15.68 5.65
CA ARG A 281 20.60 16.11 5.69
C ARG A 281 19.65 14.92 5.87
N ILE A 282 18.48 15.20 6.43
CA ILE A 282 17.41 14.20 6.61
C ILE A 282 16.15 14.71 5.92
N LEU A 283 15.64 13.89 5.01
CA LEU A 283 14.34 14.12 4.38
C LEU A 283 13.28 13.26 5.07
N ILE A 284 12.18 13.88 5.47
CA ILE A 284 11.02 13.20 6.06
C ILE A 284 9.83 13.37 5.13
N LEU A 285 9.22 12.26 4.74
CA LEU A 285 7.95 12.23 4.06
C LEU A 285 6.91 11.68 5.01
N ASP A 286 5.89 12.46 5.33
CA ASP A 286 4.80 12.08 6.22
C ASP A 286 3.47 12.63 5.67
N ARG A 287 2.42 12.57 6.45
CA ARG A 287 1.12 13.10 6.09
C ARG A 287 0.65 14.16 7.09
N SER A 288 -0.18 15.08 6.61
CA SER A 288 -1.01 15.98 7.39
C SER A 288 -2.50 15.77 7.07
N PRO A 289 -3.41 16.41 7.78
CA PRO A 289 -4.83 16.41 7.43
C PRO A 289 -5.12 16.91 6.00
N GLU A 290 -4.28 17.81 5.48
CA GLU A 290 -4.43 18.42 4.16
C GLU A 290 -3.84 17.56 3.03
N GLY A 291 -2.94 16.62 3.35
CA GLY A 291 -2.27 15.80 2.34
C GLY A 291 -0.89 15.29 2.74
N GLU A 292 -0.02 15.13 1.76
CA GLU A 292 1.37 14.70 1.99
C GLU A 292 2.27 15.89 2.35
N VAL A 293 3.24 15.65 3.23
CA VAL A 293 4.20 16.65 3.70
C VAL A 293 5.62 16.13 3.51
N VAL A 294 6.47 16.93 2.92
CA VAL A 294 7.92 16.71 2.89
C VAL A 294 8.60 17.75 3.77
N THR A 295 9.49 17.31 4.64
CA THR A 295 10.33 18.17 5.47
C THR A 295 11.79 17.81 5.25
N LEU A 296 12.63 18.78 4.94
CA LEU A 296 14.08 18.65 4.83
C LEU A 296 14.74 19.33 6.01
N HIS A 297 15.48 18.58 6.80
CA HIS A 297 16.32 19.08 7.88
C HIS A 297 17.75 19.20 7.40
N ASP A 298 18.33 20.41 7.54
CA ASP A 298 19.70 20.76 7.21
C ASP A 298 20.33 21.50 8.42
N GLY A 299 20.85 20.74 9.37
CA GLY A 299 21.24 21.26 10.66
C GLY A 299 20.05 21.89 11.40
N GLU A 300 20.15 23.19 11.72
CA GLU A 300 19.06 23.93 12.36
C GLU A 300 18.00 24.45 11.38
N ARG A 301 18.25 24.37 10.07
CA ARG A 301 17.32 24.83 9.05
C ARG A 301 16.31 23.74 8.70
N THR A 302 15.05 24.15 8.58
CA THR A 302 13.98 23.26 8.14
C THR A 302 13.27 23.88 6.95
N GLN A 303 13.10 23.09 5.90
CA GLN A 303 12.29 23.43 4.73
C GLN A 303 11.12 22.48 4.67
N ARG A 304 9.95 22.98 4.25
CA ARG A 304 8.73 22.20 4.23
C ARG A 304 7.91 22.44 2.96
N TRP A 305 7.34 21.36 2.45
CA TRP A 305 6.44 21.36 1.29
C TRP A 305 5.22 20.51 1.58
N THR A 306 4.09 20.94 1.04
CA THR A 306 2.83 20.20 1.12
C THR A 306 2.35 19.80 -0.26
N ARG A 307 1.65 18.67 -0.34
CA ARG A 307 0.97 18.18 -1.52
C ARG A 307 -0.47 17.86 -1.14
N PRO A 308 -1.43 18.76 -1.48
CA PRO A 308 -2.83 18.59 -1.12
C PRO A 308 -3.45 17.36 -1.77
N GLY A 309 -4.39 16.74 -1.09
CA GLY A 309 -5.16 15.60 -1.59
C GLY A 309 -4.87 14.31 -0.86
N THR A 310 -5.70 13.30 -1.10
CA THR A 310 -5.54 12.00 -0.47
C THR A 310 -4.56 11.13 -1.26
N ILE A 311 -3.86 10.24 -0.57
CA ILE A 311 -2.97 9.27 -1.21
C ILE A 311 -3.70 8.38 -2.22
N TYR A 312 -4.97 8.06 -1.97
CA TYR A 312 -5.81 7.31 -2.93
C TYR A 312 -6.05 8.10 -4.21
N SER A 313 -6.39 9.40 -4.10
CA SER A 313 -6.55 10.25 -5.29
C SER A 313 -5.28 10.34 -6.10
N HIS A 314 -4.12 10.52 -5.44
CA HIS A 314 -2.84 10.55 -6.13
C HIS A 314 -2.52 9.22 -6.81
N CYS A 315 -2.78 8.10 -6.15
CA CYS A 315 -2.53 6.79 -6.72
C CYS A 315 -3.43 6.52 -7.95
N LEU A 316 -4.73 6.80 -7.82
CA LEU A 316 -5.68 6.57 -8.91
C LEU A 316 -5.39 7.47 -10.12
N ASP A 317 -5.21 8.79 -9.88
CA ASP A 317 -4.99 9.74 -10.96
C ASP A 317 -3.64 9.52 -11.67
N GLU A 318 -2.56 9.38 -10.91
CA GLU A 318 -1.22 9.38 -11.50
C GLU A 318 -0.75 8.01 -11.99
N GLN A 319 -1.26 6.94 -11.40
CA GLN A 319 -0.70 5.61 -11.64
C GLN A 319 -1.67 4.66 -12.36
N ILE A 320 -2.98 4.85 -12.23
CA ILE A 320 -3.95 3.87 -12.71
C ILE A 320 -4.87 4.40 -13.80
N LEU A 321 -5.49 5.57 -13.61
CA LEU A 321 -6.57 6.07 -14.46
C LEU A 321 -6.21 7.30 -15.28
N GLY A 322 -5.21 8.06 -14.87
CA GLY A 322 -4.79 9.28 -15.56
C GLY A 322 -4.26 9.02 -16.97
N ALA A 323 -4.13 10.08 -17.75
CA ALA A 323 -3.71 10.01 -19.16
C ALA A 323 -2.31 9.41 -19.35
N ASP A 324 -1.45 9.54 -18.35
CA ASP A 324 -0.08 9.00 -18.34
C ASP A 324 0.09 7.93 -17.24
N ASN A 325 -0.85 6.99 -17.14
CA ASN A 325 -0.84 5.92 -16.15
C ASN A 325 0.16 4.79 -16.49
N LEU A 326 0.40 3.91 -15.52
CA LEU A 326 1.38 2.82 -15.65
C LEU A 326 1.08 1.87 -16.81
N PHE A 327 -0.18 1.61 -17.12
CA PHE A 327 -0.55 0.71 -18.23
C PHE A 327 -0.24 1.31 -19.61
N ILE A 328 -0.11 2.64 -19.72
CA ILE A 328 0.16 3.36 -20.96
C ILE A 328 1.66 3.64 -21.13
N ARG A 329 2.34 4.07 -20.06
CA ARG A 329 3.74 4.49 -20.11
C ARG A 329 4.68 3.38 -20.56
N ALA A 330 4.55 2.20 -20.01
CA ALA A 330 5.29 1.01 -20.42
C ALA A 330 4.65 -0.24 -19.78
N PRO A 331 4.21 -1.22 -20.59
CA PRO A 331 3.68 -2.50 -20.06
C PRO A 331 4.65 -3.20 -19.10
N ASP A 332 5.96 -3.12 -19.35
CA ASP A 332 7.00 -3.69 -18.49
C ASP A 332 7.04 -3.05 -17.10
N SER A 333 6.59 -1.78 -16.94
CA SER A 333 6.55 -1.13 -15.64
C SER A 333 5.44 -1.69 -14.75
N VAL A 334 4.31 -2.10 -15.31
CA VAL A 334 3.23 -2.79 -14.57
C VAL A 334 3.71 -4.15 -14.07
N ALA A 335 4.30 -4.97 -14.96
CA ALA A 335 4.84 -6.27 -14.61
C ALA A 335 5.96 -6.17 -13.57
N GLY A 336 6.87 -5.20 -13.72
CA GLY A 336 7.96 -4.93 -12.79
C GLY A 336 7.46 -4.52 -11.41
N LEU A 337 6.47 -3.63 -11.34
CA LEU A 337 5.85 -3.18 -10.10
C LEU A 337 5.14 -4.34 -9.40
N THR A 338 4.33 -5.12 -10.13
CA THR A 338 3.62 -6.28 -9.58
C THR A 338 4.58 -7.32 -9.04
N ARG A 339 5.72 -7.55 -9.71
CA ARG A 339 6.77 -8.43 -9.21
C ARG A 339 7.34 -7.93 -7.88
N ARG A 340 7.64 -6.64 -7.76
CA ARG A 340 8.13 -6.04 -6.50
C ARG A 340 7.11 -6.21 -5.36
N ARG A 341 5.82 -5.94 -5.62
CA ARG A 341 4.74 -6.15 -4.61
C ARG A 341 4.64 -7.61 -4.17
N LEU A 342 4.73 -8.55 -5.11
CA LEU A 342 4.70 -9.97 -4.79
C LEU A 342 5.90 -10.40 -3.94
N GLU A 343 7.11 -9.96 -4.29
CA GLU A 343 8.33 -10.23 -3.50
C GLU A 343 8.24 -9.68 -2.07
N GLU A 344 7.66 -8.49 -1.89
CA GLU A 344 7.43 -7.90 -0.57
C GLU A 344 6.49 -8.75 0.28
N VAL A 345 5.36 -9.15 -0.29
CA VAL A 345 4.41 -10.04 0.39
C VAL A 345 5.06 -11.36 0.76
N GLU A 346 5.86 -11.97 -0.13
CA GLU A 346 6.58 -13.20 0.18
C GLU A 346 7.58 -13.04 1.33
N TRP A 347 8.32 -11.93 1.39
CA TRP A 347 9.20 -11.64 2.50
C TRP A 347 8.44 -11.54 3.82
N LEU A 348 7.33 -10.78 3.85
CA LEU A 348 6.53 -10.60 5.04
C LEU A 348 5.90 -11.93 5.51
N LEU A 349 5.40 -12.74 4.60
CA LEU A 349 4.85 -14.07 4.91
C LEU A 349 5.94 -15.01 5.47
N ARG A 350 7.14 -15.00 4.91
CA ARG A 350 8.28 -15.78 5.44
C ARG A 350 8.69 -15.32 6.83
N LEU A 351 8.71 -14.02 7.11
CA LEU A 351 8.99 -13.50 8.45
C LEU A 351 7.93 -13.95 9.47
N GLN A 352 6.65 -13.96 9.08
CA GLN A 352 5.59 -14.51 9.92
C GLN A 352 5.76 -16.01 10.18
N GLN A 353 6.17 -16.78 9.19
CA GLN A 353 6.47 -18.21 9.38
C GLN A 353 7.69 -18.43 10.29
N GLN A 354 8.77 -17.69 10.08
CA GLN A 354 9.96 -17.77 10.92
C GLN A 354 9.69 -17.42 12.38
N LEU A 355 8.84 -16.43 12.63
CA LEU A 355 8.41 -16.05 13.98
C LEU A 355 7.74 -17.21 14.71
N ARG A 356 6.95 -18.02 14.01
CA ARG A 356 6.13 -19.07 14.59
C ARG A 356 6.79 -20.45 14.60
N GLY A 357 7.94 -20.59 13.93
CA GLY A 357 8.63 -21.86 13.76
C GLY A 357 8.03 -22.71 12.61
N PRO A 358 8.67 -23.84 12.29
CA PRO A 358 8.14 -24.71 11.25
C PRO A 358 6.79 -25.29 11.69
N HIS A 359 5.84 -25.28 10.77
CA HIS A 359 4.58 -26.03 10.88
C HIS A 359 4.85 -27.50 10.63
#